data_4145e3f59e09ae9209c839d581ce60dc
#
_entry.id   4145e3f59e09ae9209c839d581ce60dc
#
_cell.length_a   1.000
_cell.length_b   1.000
_cell.length_c   1.000
_cell.angle_alpha   90.00
_cell.angle_beta   90.00
_cell.angle_gamma   90.00
#
_symmetry.space_group_name_H-M   'P 1'
#
loop_
_entity.id
_entity.type
_entity.pdbx_description
1 polymer ?
#
loop_
_entity_poly.entity_id
_entity_poly.type
_entity_poly.pdbx_seq_one_letter_code
_entity_poly.pdbx_strand_id
1 'polypeptide(L)'
;MKLVFIRHGESAWNLENRFTGWKDVDLSPKGVEEAKSAGKALKEMNLVFDVAYTSYLKRAIKTLNIVLEEMDELYIPVYKSWRLNERHYGGLQGLNKAETAKKYGDEQVHIWRRSFDVAPPSIDKNSEYYPKSDRRYADLADSDIPLGESLKDTIARVLPYWHSDISKSLQEGKNVIVAAHGNSLRALIKYLLNISNEDILNLNLVTGKPMVFEIDKDLKVLSAPELF
;
A
#
# COMPACT_ATOMS: atom_id res chain seq x y z
N MET A 1 2.44 18.50 11.76
CA MET A 1 2.51 17.08 12.16
C MET A 1 3.37 16.33 11.16
N LYS A 2 3.93 15.20 11.60
CA LYS A 2 4.64 14.28 10.70
C LYS A 2 3.71 13.18 10.22
N LEU A 3 3.71 12.93 8.92
CA LEU A 3 3.06 11.81 8.28
C LEU A 3 4.13 10.98 7.58
N VAL A 4 4.23 9.71 7.93
CA VAL A 4 5.19 8.81 7.30
C VAL A 4 4.44 7.73 6.54
N PHE A 5 4.79 7.56 5.27
CA PHE A 5 4.39 6.40 4.48
C PHE A 5 5.56 5.43 4.34
N ILE A 6 5.26 4.16 4.43
CA ILE A 6 6.23 3.11 4.20
C ILE A 6 5.58 1.97 3.40
N ARG A 7 6.16 1.65 2.25
CA ARG A 7 5.78 0.44 1.52
C ARG A 7 6.37 -0.76 2.26
N HIS A 8 5.56 -1.82 2.41
CA HIS A 8 6.03 -3.06 3.03
C HIS A 8 7.37 -3.51 2.45
N GLY A 9 8.14 -4.26 3.24
CA GLY A 9 9.38 -4.88 2.81
C GLY A 9 9.17 -5.88 1.67
N GLU A 10 10.26 -6.33 1.04
CA GLU A 10 10.18 -7.34 -0.01
C GLU A 10 9.35 -8.53 0.45
N SER A 11 8.38 -8.96 -0.36
CA SER A 11 7.57 -10.15 -0.09
C SER A 11 8.10 -11.37 -0.84
N ALA A 12 7.68 -12.56 -0.41
CA ALA A 12 8.03 -13.81 -1.09
C ALA A 12 7.68 -13.78 -2.57
N TRP A 13 6.55 -13.20 -2.95
CA TRP A 13 6.15 -13.10 -4.36
C TRP A 13 6.79 -11.93 -5.12
N ASN A 14 7.27 -10.88 -4.45
CA ASN A 14 8.19 -9.94 -5.08
C ASN A 14 9.47 -10.66 -5.53
N LEU A 15 10.02 -11.49 -4.65
CA LEU A 15 11.21 -12.29 -4.96
C LEU A 15 10.98 -13.26 -6.12
N GLU A 16 9.79 -13.89 -6.20
CA GLU A 16 9.42 -14.82 -7.26
C GLU A 16 8.91 -14.12 -8.55
N ASN A 17 8.87 -12.79 -8.57
CA ASN A 17 8.36 -12.00 -9.69
C ASN A 17 6.90 -12.35 -10.07
N ARG A 18 6.03 -12.49 -9.07
CA ARG A 18 4.60 -12.78 -9.25
C ARG A 18 3.72 -11.57 -8.99
N PHE A 19 2.57 -11.53 -9.66
CA PHE A 19 1.47 -10.63 -9.32
C PHE A 19 0.88 -11.03 -7.98
N THR A 20 0.91 -10.15 -6.98
CA THR A 20 0.48 -10.47 -5.62
C THR A 20 -0.94 -9.97 -5.31
N GLY A 21 -1.20 -8.70 -5.48
CA GLY A 21 -2.50 -8.10 -5.18
C GLY A 21 -2.97 -8.38 -3.75
N TRP A 22 -4.12 -8.99 -3.61
CA TRP A 22 -4.75 -9.32 -2.33
C TRP A 22 -4.36 -10.70 -1.78
N LYS A 23 -3.52 -11.45 -2.47
CA LYS A 23 -2.97 -12.68 -1.88
C LYS A 23 -2.09 -12.32 -0.67
N ASP A 24 -2.33 -13.03 0.43
CA ASP A 24 -1.70 -12.72 1.72
C ASP A 24 -0.35 -13.43 1.87
N VAL A 25 0.62 -13.00 1.06
CA VAL A 25 1.99 -13.53 1.12
C VAL A 25 2.82 -12.84 2.20
N ASP A 26 3.75 -13.55 2.76
CA ASP A 26 4.64 -13.07 3.81
C ASP A 26 5.82 -12.26 3.26
N LEU A 27 6.52 -11.58 4.16
CA LEU A 27 7.81 -10.96 3.87
C LEU A 27 8.86 -12.02 3.57
N SER A 28 9.77 -11.70 2.66
CA SER A 28 11.02 -12.43 2.53
C SER A 28 11.97 -12.09 3.69
N PRO A 29 13.05 -12.85 3.93
CA PRO A 29 14.07 -12.48 4.92
C PRO A 29 14.64 -11.09 4.70
N LYS A 30 14.87 -10.71 3.44
CA LYS A 30 15.30 -9.35 3.06
C LYS A 30 14.25 -8.29 3.44
N GLY A 31 12.96 -8.58 3.23
CA GLY A 31 11.87 -7.68 3.60
C GLY A 31 11.82 -7.41 5.10
N VAL A 32 12.11 -8.41 5.93
CA VAL A 32 12.23 -8.25 7.39
C VAL A 32 13.38 -7.30 7.73
N GLU A 33 14.55 -7.46 7.11
CA GLU A 33 15.69 -6.57 7.33
C GLU A 33 15.43 -5.15 6.84
N GLU A 34 14.72 -4.98 5.72
CA GLU A 34 14.29 -3.67 5.22
C GLU A 34 13.38 -2.97 6.26
N ALA A 35 12.44 -3.69 6.86
CA ALA A 35 11.56 -3.14 7.89
C ALA A 35 12.33 -2.73 9.16
N LYS A 36 13.29 -3.54 9.60
CA LYS A 36 14.17 -3.20 10.74
C LYS A 36 14.98 -1.93 10.45
N SER A 37 15.58 -1.84 9.27
CA SER A 37 16.36 -0.67 8.86
C SER A 37 15.50 0.60 8.82
N ALA A 38 14.25 0.49 8.36
CA ALA A 38 13.30 1.59 8.34
C ALA A 38 12.99 2.08 9.76
N GLY A 39 12.71 1.18 10.69
CA GLY A 39 12.46 1.53 12.09
C GLY A 39 13.65 2.23 12.75
N LYS A 40 14.85 1.73 12.52
CA LYS A 40 16.10 2.36 13.00
C LYS A 40 16.28 3.76 12.43
N ALA A 41 16.06 3.94 11.13
CA ALA A 41 16.17 5.25 10.48
C ALA A 41 15.18 6.26 11.06
N LEU A 42 13.93 5.88 11.28
CA LEU A 42 12.91 6.75 11.89
C LEU A 42 13.24 7.10 13.35
N LYS A 43 13.78 6.14 14.10
CA LYS A 43 14.27 6.39 15.47
C LYS A 43 15.43 7.39 15.51
N GLU A 44 16.39 7.24 14.61
CA GLU A 44 17.52 8.16 14.47
C GLU A 44 17.09 9.58 14.07
N MET A 45 15.97 9.73 13.36
CA MET A 45 15.36 11.03 13.07
C MET A 45 14.63 11.64 14.27
N ASN A 46 14.60 10.96 15.42
CA ASN A 46 13.85 11.36 16.62
C ASN A 46 12.35 11.53 16.35
N LEU A 47 11.79 10.77 15.41
CA LEU A 47 10.35 10.75 15.15
C LEU A 47 9.64 9.88 16.19
N VAL A 48 8.48 10.34 16.61
CA VAL A 48 7.53 9.60 17.46
C VAL A 48 6.15 9.64 16.80
N PHE A 49 5.39 8.56 16.96
CA PHE A 49 4.06 8.45 16.38
C PHE A 49 3.00 8.28 17.46
N ASP A 50 1.81 8.81 17.19
CA ASP A 50 0.66 8.73 18.08
C ASP A 50 -0.31 7.63 17.63
N VAL A 51 -0.31 7.30 16.35
CA VAL A 51 -1.22 6.33 15.74
C VAL A 51 -0.62 5.76 14.45
N ALA A 52 -0.94 4.51 14.18
CA ALA A 52 -0.52 3.81 12.97
C ALA A 52 -1.70 3.22 12.20
N TYR A 53 -1.57 3.16 10.90
CA TYR A 53 -2.55 2.58 9.98
C TYR A 53 -1.87 1.56 9.06
N THR A 54 -2.57 0.49 8.74
CA THR A 54 -2.08 -0.53 7.81
C THR A 54 -3.23 -1.27 7.13
N SER A 55 -2.91 -2.16 6.22
CA SER A 55 -3.88 -2.99 5.49
C SER A 55 -4.24 -4.28 6.25
N TYR A 56 -5.03 -5.13 5.61
CA TYR A 56 -5.33 -6.49 6.09
C TYR A 56 -4.30 -7.54 5.64
N LEU A 57 -3.25 -7.13 4.91
CA LEU A 57 -2.27 -8.06 4.36
C LEU A 57 -1.04 -8.15 5.28
N LYS A 58 -0.63 -9.38 5.59
CA LYS A 58 0.42 -9.64 6.60
C LYS A 58 1.76 -8.98 6.27
N ARG A 59 2.14 -8.84 5.00
CA ARG A 59 3.39 -8.18 4.64
C ARG A 59 3.46 -6.72 5.06
N ALA A 60 2.32 -6.00 5.01
CA ALA A 60 2.25 -4.63 5.51
C ALA A 60 2.13 -4.59 7.04
N ILE A 61 1.30 -5.46 7.62
CA ILE A 61 1.13 -5.56 9.09
C ILE A 61 2.47 -5.89 9.76
N LYS A 62 3.19 -6.88 9.26
CA LYS A 62 4.49 -7.27 9.80
C LYS A 62 5.54 -6.17 9.63
N THR A 63 5.58 -5.51 8.47
CA THR A 63 6.46 -4.35 8.27
C THR A 63 6.22 -3.29 9.34
N LEU A 64 4.96 -2.93 9.57
CA LEU A 64 4.61 -1.95 10.60
C LEU A 64 5.03 -2.41 12.00
N ASN A 65 4.71 -3.65 12.37
CA ASN A 65 5.06 -4.18 13.68
C ASN A 65 6.58 -4.17 13.92
N ILE A 66 7.37 -4.55 12.92
CA ILE A 66 8.84 -4.52 13.01
C ILE A 66 9.34 -3.08 13.16
N VAL A 67 8.80 -2.15 12.40
CA VAL A 67 9.16 -0.71 12.50
C VAL A 67 8.85 -0.19 13.89
N LEU A 68 7.66 -0.44 14.41
CA LEU A 68 7.25 0.03 15.75
C LEU A 68 8.08 -0.65 16.86
N GLU A 69 8.46 -1.91 16.71
CA GLU A 69 9.34 -2.60 17.65
C GLU A 69 10.72 -1.93 17.71
N GLU A 70 11.34 -1.65 16.56
CA GLU A 70 12.62 -0.96 16.50
C GLU A 70 12.58 0.46 17.09
N MET A 71 11.41 1.10 17.03
CA MET A 71 11.19 2.44 17.58
C MET A 71 10.78 2.43 19.07
N ASP A 72 10.59 1.26 19.68
CA ASP A 72 10.01 1.11 21.02
C ASP A 72 8.58 1.70 21.14
N GLU A 73 7.80 1.66 20.05
CA GLU A 73 6.45 2.25 19.95
C GLU A 73 5.35 1.21 19.69
N LEU A 74 5.54 -0.06 20.06
CA LEU A 74 4.50 -1.10 19.90
C LEU A 74 3.20 -0.78 20.65
N TYR A 75 3.24 0.10 21.64
CA TYR A 75 2.10 0.46 22.48
C TYR A 75 1.09 1.41 21.81
N ILE A 76 1.43 2.03 20.70
CA ILE A 76 0.52 2.98 20.03
C ILE A 76 -0.67 2.26 19.36
N PRO A 77 -1.83 2.92 19.25
CA PRO A 77 -2.95 2.36 18.51
C PRO A 77 -2.60 2.05 17.06
N VAL A 78 -3.00 0.86 16.59
CA VAL A 78 -2.85 0.42 15.21
C VAL A 78 -4.23 0.09 14.65
N TYR A 79 -4.61 0.76 13.57
CA TYR A 79 -5.86 0.52 12.86
C TYR A 79 -5.59 -0.13 11.51
N LYS A 80 -6.37 -1.17 11.21
CA LYS A 80 -6.27 -1.92 9.97
C LYS A 80 -7.51 -1.67 9.12
N SER A 81 -7.31 -1.51 7.82
CA SER A 81 -8.41 -1.38 6.87
C SER A 81 -8.09 -2.10 5.56
N TRP A 82 -9.07 -2.83 5.03
CA TRP A 82 -8.98 -3.41 3.69
C TRP A 82 -8.80 -2.32 2.60
N ARG A 83 -9.24 -1.11 2.87
CA ARG A 83 -9.09 0.03 1.94
C ARG A 83 -7.63 0.42 1.71
N LEU A 84 -6.73 0.03 2.60
CA LEU A 84 -5.29 0.20 2.41
C LEU A 84 -4.60 -1.00 1.73
N ASN A 85 -5.34 -2.06 1.40
CA ASN A 85 -4.80 -3.20 0.67
C ASN A 85 -4.15 -2.77 -0.65
N GLU A 86 -3.27 -3.61 -1.17
CA GLU A 86 -2.71 -3.45 -2.50
C GLU A 86 -3.82 -3.45 -3.56
N ARG A 87 -3.54 -2.85 -4.72
CA ARG A 87 -4.35 -2.98 -5.93
C ARG A 87 -4.65 -4.45 -6.19
N HIS A 88 -5.90 -4.76 -6.46
CA HIS A 88 -6.32 -6.12 -6.81
C HIS A 88 -5.97 -6.40 -8.28
N TYR A 89 -5.08 -7.36 -8.52
CA TYR A 89 -4.64 -7.71 -9.87
C TYR A 89 -5.55 -8.69 -10.60
N GLY A 90 -6.76 -8.96 -10.07
CA GLY A 90 -7.77 -9.78 -10.75
C GLY A 90 -7.28 -11.17 -11.08
N GLY A 91 -7.54 -11.61 -12.30
CA GLY A 91 -7.13 -12.90 -12.81
C GLY A 91 -5.62 -13.08 -13.00
N LEU A 92 -4.82 -12.01 -12.84
CA LEU A 92 -3.36 -12.10 -12.91
C LEU A 92 -2.72 -12.53 -11.59
N GLN A 93 -3.45 -12.50 -10.47
CA GLN A 93 -2.90 -12.85 -9.16
C GLN A 93 -2.32 -14.27 -9.17
N GLY A 94 -1.10 -14.40 -8.66
CA GLY A 94 -0.35 -15.65 -8.61
C GLY A 94 0.47 -15.97 -9.86
N LEU A 95 0.21 -15.30 -10.98
CA LEU A 95 0.96 -15.52 -12.22
C LEU A 95 2.35 -14.88 -12.16
N ASN A 96 3.34 -15.55 -12.75
CA ASN A 96 4.66 -14.99 -12.95
C ASN A 96 4.59 -13.90 -14.02
N LYS A 97 5.20 -12.73 -13.74
CA LYS A 97 5.12 -11.57 -14.63
C LYS A 97 5.79 -11.79 -15.97
N ALA A 98 6.95 -12.46 -15.99
CA ALA A 98 7.68 -12.75 -17.23
C ALA A 98 6.96 -13.78 -18.11
N GLU A 99 6.38 -14.82 -17.50
CA GLU A 99 5.57 -15.82 -18.21
C GLU A 99 4.28 -15.21 -18.77
N THR A 100 3.65 -14.32 -18.00
CA THR A 100 2.46 -13.58 -18.46
C THR A 100 2.79 -12.68 -19.65
N ALA A 101 3.95 -12.01 -19.63
CA ALA A 101 4.44 -11.21 -20.75
C ALA A 101 4.71 -12.06 -22.01
N LYS A 102 5.23 -13.27 -21.86
CA LYS A 102 5.39 -14.21 -22.99
C LYS A 102 4.05 -14.61 -23.60
N LYS A 103 3.01 -14.76 -22.77
CA LYS A 103 1.68 -15.20 -23.22
C LYS A 103 0.87 -14.08 -23.87
N TYR A 104 0.87 -12.88 -23.28
CA TYR A 104 0.01 -11.76 -23.69
C TYR A 104 0.76 -10.63 -24.39
N GLY A 105 2.08 -10.67 -24.42
CA GLY A 105 2.95 -9.62 -24.92
C GLY A 105 3.35 -8.61 -23.83
N ASP A 106 4.56 -8.07 -23.96
CA ASP A 106 5.11 -7.09 -23.00
C ASP A 106 4.26 -5.83 -22.91
N GLU A 107 3.77 -5.34 -24.05
CA GLU A 107 2.95 -4.13 -24.11
C GLU A 107 1.64 -4.29 -23.33
N GLN A 108 0.92 -5.41 -23.53
CA GLN A 108 -0.33 -5.66 -22.83
C GLN A 108 -0.11 -5.79 -21.32
N VAL A 109 0.93 -6.48 -20.88
CA VAL A 109 1.27 -6.62 -19.46
C VAL A 109 1.68 -5.26 -18.87
N HIS A 110 2.43 -4.46 -19.63
CA HIS A 110 2.78 -3.11 -19.24
C HIS A 110 1.52 -2.24 -19.02
N ILE A 111 0.56 -2.30 -19.94
CA ILE A 111 -0.73 -1.60 -19.80
C ILE A 111 -1.45 -2.02 -18.52
N TRP A 112 -1.59 -3.32 -18.24
CA TRP A 112 -2.24 -3.80 -17.02
C TRP A 112 -1.52 -3.38 -15.73
N ARG A 113 -0.20 -3.23 -15.77
CA ARG A 113 0.61 -2.85 -14.61
C ARG A 113 0.71 -1.35 -14.39
N ARG A 114 0.67 -0.56 -15.44
CA ARG A 114 1.10 0.85 -15.42
C ARG A 114 0.09 1.85 -15.94
N SER A 115 -0.97 1.44 -16.65
CA SER A 115 -2.00 2.40 -17.04
C SER A 115 -2.77 2.91 -15.82
N PHE A 116 -3.33 4.11 -15.97
CA PHE A 116 -4.12 4.73 -14.91
C PHE A 116 -5.50 4.07 -14.74
N ASP A 117 -6.19 3.77 -15.83
CA ASP A 117 -7.61 3.39 -15.85
C ASP A 117 -7.94 2.04 -16.49
N VAL A 118 -6.94 1.31 -16.95
CA VAL A 118 -7.14 -0.05 -17.49
C VAL A 118 -6.96 -1.09 -16.39
N ALA A 119 -8.05 -1.79 -16.07
CA ALA A 119 -8.01 -2.89 -15.12
C ALA A 119 -7.44 -4.17 -15.76
N PRO A 120 -6.81 -5.05 -14.96
CA PRO A 120 -6.45 -6.40 -15.41
C PRO A 120 -7.70 -7.25 -15.67
N PRO A 121 -7.57 -8.42 -16.29
CA PRO A 121 -8.69 -9.35 -16.42
C PRO A 121 -9.34 -9.65 -15.08
N SER A 122 -10.68 -9.71 -15.05
CA SER A 122 -11.42 -9.99 -13.82
C SER A 122 -11.09 -11.38 -13.28
N ILE A 123 -11.07 -11.48 -11.94
CA ILE A 123 -10.93 -12.78 -11.28
C ILE A 123 -12.23 -13.59 -11.44
N ASP A 124 -12.08 -14.90 -11.59
CA ASP A 124 -13.20 -15.82 -11.52
C ASP A 124 -13.69 -15.91 -10.05
N LYS A 125 -14.98 -15.80 -9.85
CA LYS A 125 -15.60 -15.90 -8.50
C LYS A 125 -15.44 -17.29 -7.86
N ASN A 126 -15.09 -18.31 -8.66
CA ASN A 126 -14.74 -19.64 -8.17
C ASN A 126 -13.26 -19.81 -7.86
N SER A 127 -12.44 -18.79 -8.12
CA SER A 127 -11.01 -18.81 -7.80
C SER A 127 -10.78 -18.81 -6.29
N GLU A 128 -9.74 -19.52 -5.86
CA GLU A 128 -9.25 -19.47 -4.48
C GLU A 128 -8.82 -18.07 -4.05
N TYR A 129 -8.55 -17.17 -5.00
CA TYR A 129 -8.16 -15.80 -4.73
C TYR A 129 -9.33 -14.81 -4.69
N TYR A 130 -10.58 -15.31 -4.87
CA TYR A 130 -11.74 -14.44 -4.80
C TYR A 130 -11.98 -14.00 -3.34
N PRO A 131 -12.00 -12.68 -3.03
CA PRO A 131 -11.96 -12.22 -1.65
C PRO A 131 -13.17 -12.60 -0.80
N LYS A 132 -14.35 -12.78 -1.40
CA LYS A 132 -15.60 -13.05 -0.64
C LYS A 132 -15.54 -14.32 0.20
N SER A 133 -14.75 -15.31 -0.20
CA SER A 133 -14.54 -16.54 0.56
C SER A 133 -13.59 -16.38 1.74
N ASP A 134 -12.88 -15.27 1.81
CA ASP A 134 -11.95 -14.97 2.89
C ASP A 134 -12.67 -14.25 4.04
N ARG A 135 -12.53 -14.79 5.25
CA ARG A 135 -13.13 -14.23 6.47
C ARG A 135 -12.86 -12.74 6.67
N ARG A 136 -11.69 -12.25 6.23
CA ARG A 136 -11.31 -10.84 6.35
C ARG A 136 -12.26 -9.89 5.62
N TYR A 137 -12.93 -10.37 4.58
CA TYR A 137 -13.77 -9.59 3.69
C TYR A 137 -15.24 -10.05 3.69
N ALA A 138 -15.60 -10.99 4.56
CA ALA A 138 -16.95 -11.60 4.59
C ALA A 138 -18.06 -10.56 4.79
N ASP A 139 -17.79 -9.51 5.57
CA ASP A 139 -18.75 -8.45 5.89
C ASP A 139 -18.83 -7.34 4.84
N LEU A 140 -18.00 -7.38 3.81
CA LEU A 140 -18.06 -6.39 2.73
C LEU A 140 -19.25 -6.62 1.83
N ALA A 141 -19.89 -5.54 1.39
CA ALA A 141 -20.89 -5.61 0.34
C ALA A 141 -20.24 -6.14 -0.96
N ASP A 142 -21.02 -6.87 -1.76
CA ASP A 142 -20.50 -7.42 -3.02
C ASP A 142 -19.98 -6.35 -3.97
N SER A 143 -20.55 -5.14 -3.91
CA SER A 143 -20.10 -3.96 -4.66
C SER A 143 -18.72 -3.45 -4.26
N ASP A 144 -18.28 -3.74 -3.03
CA ASP A 144 -16.98 -3.29 -2.51
C ASP A 144 -15.86 -4.31 -2.76
N ILE A 145 -16.22 -5.52 -3.20
CA ILE A 145 -15.25 -6.57 -3.49
C ILE A 145 -14.72 -6.39 -4.91
N PRO A 146 -13.42 -6.08 -5.09
CA PRO A 146 -12.86 -5.92 -6.42
C PRO A 146 -12.74 -7.24 -7.16
N LEU A 147 -13.02 -7.23 -8.45
CA LEU A 147 -12.73 -8.34 -9.38
C LEU A 147 -11.42 -8.13 -10.12
N GLY A 148 -10.89 -6.94 -10.07
CA GLY A 148 -9.67 -6.47 -10.71
C GLY A 148 -9.68 -4.94 -10.70
N GLU A 149 -8.59 -4.33 -10.30
CA GLU A 149 -8.52 -2.88 -10.14
C GLU A 149 -7.51 -2.23 -11.07
N SER A 150 -7.88 -1.10 -11.68
CA SER A 150 -6.95 -0.11 -12.19
C SER A 150 -6.40 0.74 -11.02
N LEU A 151 -5.41 1.59 -11.29
CA LEU A 151 -4.97 2.57 -10.29
C LEU A 151 -6.11 3.54 -9.92
N LYS A 152 -6.91 3.96 -10.89
CA LYS A 152 -8.11 4.78 -10.67
C LYS A 152 -9.08 4.13 -9.68
N ASP A 153 -9.35 2.84 -9.85
CA ASP A 153 -10.23 2.08 -8.94
C ASP A 153 -9.62 2.00 -7.53
N THR A 154 -8.31 1.76 -7.44
CA THR A 154 -7.59 1.72 -6.16
C THR A 154 -7.68 3.06 -5.43
N ILE A 155 -7.50 4.18 -6.14
CA ILE A 155 -7.65 5.53 -5.58
C ILE A 155 -9.06 5.73 -5.03
N ALA A 156 -10.08 5.36 -5.80
CA ALA A 156 -11.48 5.51 -5.40
C ALA A 156 -11.83 4.74 -4.11
N ARG A 157 -11.16 3.61 -3.85
CA ARG A 157 -11.39 2.84 -2.63
C ARG A 157 -10.51 3.25 -1.45
N VAL A 158 -9.34 3.82 -1.69
CA VAL A 158 -8.43 4.27 -0.63
C VAL A 158 -8.85 5.61 -0.04
N LEU A 159 -9.21 6.58 -0.86
CA LEU A 159 -9.49 7.96 -0.42
C LEU A 159 -10.61 8.09 0.62
N PRO A 160 -11.71 7.32 0.60
CA PRO A 160 -12.69 7.39 1.68
C PRO A 160 -12.09 7.14 3.05
N TYR A 161 -11.13 6.23 3.18
CA TYR A 161 -10.46 5.94 4.45
C TYR A 161 -9.48 7.05 4.88
N TRP A 162 -8.82 7.69 3.92
CA TRP A 162 -8.06 8.91 4.19
C TRP A 162 -8.96 9.96 4.84
N HIS A 163 -10.11 10.25 4.23
CA HIS A 163 -11.02 11.30 4.72
C HIS A 163 -11.71 10.95 6.02
N SER A 164 -12.06 9.69 6.25
CA SER A 164 -12.80 9.25 7.44
C SER A 164 -11.91 9.07 8.67
N ASP A 165 -10.66 8.67 8.50
CA ASP A 165 -9.81 8.22 9.60
C ASP A 165 -8.43 8.89 9.62
N ILE A 166 -7.62 8.73 8.57
CA ILE A 166 -6.20 9.15 8.61
C ILE A 166 -6.07 10.68 8.72
N SER A 167 -6.81 11.42 7.90
CA SER A 167 -6.78 12.88 7.92
C SER A 167 -7.26 13.47 9.26
N LYS A 168 -8.22 12.82 9.89
CA LYS A 168 -8.72 13.26 11.20
C LYS A 168 -7.66 13.15 12.29
N SER A 169 -6.90 12.07 12.31
CA SER A 169 -5.78 11.94 13.24
C SER A 169 -4.77 13.07 13.08
N LEU A 170 -4.44 13.45 11.85
CA LEU A 170 -3.56 14.58 11.57
C LEU A 170 -4.18 15.90 12.04
N GLN A 171 -5.47 16.14 11.78
CA GLN A 171 -6.18 17.36 12.23
C GLN A 171 -6.25 17.47 13.75
N GLU A 172 -6.24 16.35 14.47
CA GLU A 172 -6.11 16.29 15.93
C GLU A 172 -4.67 16.59 16.43
N GLY A 173 -3.73 16.87 15.54
CA GLY A 173 -2.34 17.17 15.88
C GLY A 173 -1.45 15.95 16.07
N LYS A 174 -1.90 14.76 15.68
CA LYS A 174 -1.16 13.51 15.83
C LYS A 174 -0.13 13.31 14.74
N ASN A 175 1.01 12.71 15.09
CA ASN A 175 1.95 12.15 14.13
C ASN A 175 1.47 10.75 13.72
N VAL A 176 1.46 10.50 12.43
CA VAL A 176 0.83 9.32 11.83
C VAL A 176 1.84 8.53 10.99
N ILE A 177 1.86 7.22 11.15
CA ILE A 177 2.56 6.30 10.24
C ILE A 177 1.58 5.38 9.54
N VAL A 178 1.77 5.21 8.24
CA VAL A 178 0.98 4.29 7.39
C VAL A 178 1.93 3.32 6.71
N ALA A 179 1.81 2.05 7.03
CA ALA A 179 2.49 0.98 6.32
C ALA A 179 1.50 0.28 5.39
N ALA A 180 1.75 0.34 4.10
CA ALA A 180 0.83 -0.19 3.10
C ALA A 180 1.57 -0.67 1.84
N HIS A 181 0.99 -0.47 0.67
CA HIS A 181 1.43 -1.09 -0.58
C HIS A 181 1.75 -0.05 -1.65
N GLY A 182 2.44 -0.49 -2.71
CA GLY A 182 2.84 0.39 -3.78
C GLY A 182 1.69 1.22 -4.36
N ASN A 183 0.58 0.60 -4.70
CA ASN A 183 -0.53 1.31 -5.33
C ASN A 183 -1.44 2.04 -4.33
N SER A 184 -1.69 1.51 -3.14
CA SER A 184 -2.47 2.23 -2.14
C SER A 184 -1.74 3.49 -1.63
N LEU A 185 -0.43 3.43 -1.46
CA LEU A 185 0.37 4.62 -1.12
C LEU A 185 0.47 5.61 -2.28
N ARG A 186 0.59 5.14 -3.53
CA ARG A 186 0.53 6.02 -4.71
C ARG A 186 -0.80 6.78 -4.78
N ALA A 187 -1.90 6.14 -4.39
CA ALA A 187 -3.20 6.80 -4.30
C ALA A 187 -3.17 7.99 -3.32
N LEU A 188 -2.62 7.79 -2.12
CA LEU A 188 -2.49 8.82 -1.09
C LEU A 188 -1.53 9.93 -1.51
N ILE A 189 -0.36 9.57 -2.04
CA ILE A 189 0.66 10.53 -2.48
C ILE A 189 0.13 11.38 -3.64
N LYS A 190 -0.55 10.77 -4.60
CA LYS A 190 -1.18 11.49 -5.71
C LYS A 190 -2.15 12.54 -5.20
N TYR A 191 -2.99 12.18 -4.25
CA TYR A 191 -3.95 13.10 -3.65
C TYR A 191 -3.26 14.24 -2.90
N LEU A 192 -2.30 13.92 -2.03
CA LEU A 192 -1.60 14.91 -1.19
C LEU A 192 -0.80 15.93 -2.00
N LEU A 193 -0.14 15.48 -3.05
CA LEU A 193 0.74 16.32 -3.87
C LEU A 193 0.11 16.79 -5.18
N ASN A 194 -1.16 16.48 -5.39
CA ASN A 194 -1.89 16.82 -6.61
C ASN A 194 -1.14 16.40 -7.90
N ILE A 195 -0.60 15.17 -7.88
CA ILE A 195 0.15 14.62 -9.02
C ILE A 195 -0.83 14.28 -10.14
N SER A 196 -0.46 14.59 -11.39
CA SER A 196 -1.28 14.28 -12.57
C SER A 196 -1.48 12.77 -12.78
N ASN A 197 -2.47 12.40 -13.60
CA ASN A 197 -2.69 10.99 -13.98
C ASN A 197 -1.51 10.44 -14.78
N GLU A 198 -0.83 11.27 -15.54
CA GLU A 198 0.34 10.92 -16.34
C GLU A 198 1.57 10.72 -15.44
N ASP A 199 1.84 11.67 -14.56
CA ASP A 199 3.04 11.67 -13.73
C ASP A 199 3.01 10.56 -12.66
N ILE A 200 1.83 10.23 -12.12
CA ILE A 200 1.72 9.15 -11.13
C ILE A 200 2.19 7.80 -11.66
N LEU A 201 2.16 7.59 -12.98
CA LEU A 201 2.61 6.36 -13.61
C LEU A 201 4.12 6.14 -13.46
N ASN A 202 4.87 7.23 -13.30
CA ASN A 202 6.33 7.22 -13.15
C ASN A 202 6.77 7.09 -11.69
N LEU A 203 5.87 7.25 -10.73
CA LEU A 203 6.21 7.13 -9.31
C LEU A 203 6.44 5.67 -8.93
N ASN A 204 7.67 5.38 -8.53
CA ASN A 204 8.09 4.08 -8.01
C ASN A 204 8.40 4.19 -6.52
N LEU A 205 7.75 3.37 -5.71
CA LEU A 205 7.99 3.33 -4.27
C LEU A 205 8.88 2.13 -3.92
N VAL A 206 10.03 2.42 -3.34
CA VAL A 206 10.98 1.38 -2.89
C VAL A 206 10.44 0.70 -1.63
N THR A 207 10.54 -0.62 -1.56
CA THR A 207 10.16 -1.40 -0.37
C THR A 207 10.98 -0.99 0.86
N GLY A 208 10.31 -0.84 1.99
CA GLY A 208 10.96 -0.57 3.27
C GLY A 208 11.62 0.81 3.41
N LYS A 209 11.39 1.74 2.48
CA LYS A 209 11.93 3.10 2.56
C LYS A 209 10.89 4.06 3.15
N PRO A 210 11.14 4.67 4.32
CA PRO A 210 10.24 5.67 4.88
C PRO A 210 10.18 6.93 4.02
N MET A 211 8.98 7.46 3.83
CA MET A 211 8.71 8.73 3.15
C MET A 211 8.09 9.68 4.17
N VAL A 212 8.83 10.71 4.56
CA VAL A 212 8.43 11.64 5.63
C VAL A 212 7.84 12.90 5.02
N PHE A 213 6.60 13.19 5.36
CA PHE A 213 5.88 14.41 5.02
C PHE A 213 5.69 15.26 6.27
N GLU A 214 5.73 16.56 6.10
CA GLU A 214 5.26 17.50 7.10
C GLU A 214 3.94 18.12 6.65
N ILE A 215 2.94 18.07 7.52
CA ILE A 215 1.56 18.47 7.20
C ILE A 215 1.05 19.42 8.29
N ASP A 216 0.37 20.49 7.89
CA ASP A 216 -0.29 21.41 8.82
C ASP A 216 -1.72 20.97 9.19
N LYS A 217 -2.39 21.73 10.04
CA LYS A 217 -3.74 21.43 10.52
C LYS A 217 -4.82 21.49 9.43
N ASP A 218 -4.54 22.21 8.35
CA ASP A 218 -5.43 22.30 7.19
C ASP A 218 -5.13 21.21 6.16
N LEU A 219 -4.30 20.22 6.53
CA LEU A 219 -3.85 19.11 5.70
C LEU A 219 -3.01 19.53 4.49
N LYS A 220 -2.43 20.72 4.56
CA LYS A 220 -1.50 21.20 3.54
C LYS A 220 -0.13 20.58 3.76
N VAL A 221 0.47 20.09 2.70
CA VAL A 221 1.84 19.57 2.72
C VAL A 221 2.81 20.75 2.78
N LEU A 222 3.56 20.83 3.86
CA LEU A 222 4.62 21.83 4.07
C LEU A 222 5.96 21.36 3.53
N SER A 223 6.20 20.06 3.61
CA SER A 223 7.43 19.41 3.13
C SER A 223 7.13 17.98 2.72
N ALA A 224 7.75 17.52 1.64
CA ALA A 224 7.63 16.18 1.10
C ALA A 224 9.02 15.62 0.76
N PRO A 225 9.19 14.28 0.75
CA PRO A 225 10.42 13.68 0.29
C PRO A 225 10.58 13.84 -1.23
N GLU A 226 11.81 13.70 -1.71
CA GLU A 226 12.07 13.59 -3.14
C GLU A 226 11.54 12.23 -3.64
N LEU A 227 10.64 12.25 -4.63
CA LEU A 227 9.90 11.07 -5.09
C LEU A 227 10.20 10.69 -6.55
N PHE A 228 10.75 11.60 -7.36
CA PHE A 228 11.05 11.41 -8.79
C PHE A 228 12.53 11.59 -9.09
#